data_f976a08069036bae2657e6464df8edda
#
_entry.id   f976a08069036bae2657e6464df8edda
#
_cell.length_a   1.000
_cell.length_b   1.000
_cell.length_c   1.000
_cell.angle_alpha   90.00
_cell.angle_beta   90.00
_cell.angle_gamma   90.00
#
_symmetry.space_group_name_H-M   'P 1'
#
loop_
_entity.id
_entity.type
_entity.pdbx_description
1 polymer ?
#
loop_
_entity_poly.entity_id
_entity_poly.type
_entity_poly.pdbx_seq_one_letter_code
_entity_poly.pdbx_strand_id
1 'polypeptide(L)'
;MNGALIQPSEERRLFERLIEYYRKLYPGIGFKKIEAVLKPEEIGEIVYTYPGEETEATFNEEVALIKESIKYGYDTPLIILRKPKEKKDILLDGHRRVKVAFSRKMPWKALLMVPDKEIEFGIEKMAEGKVKERF
;
A
#
# COMPACT_ATOMS: atom_id res chain seq x y z
N MET A 1 -11.35 -3.75 -21.08
CA MET A 1 -11.81 -4.84 -20.27
C MET A 1 -11.89 -4.43 -18.81
N ASN A 2 -13.04 -4.61 -18.23
CA ASN A 2 -13.22 -4.32 -16.82
C ASN A 2 -12.49 -5.35 -15.97
N GLY A 3 -11.96 -4.92 -14.85
CA GLY A 3 -11.25 -5.80 -13.95
C GLY A 3 -9.79 -6.02 -14.32
N ALA A 4 -9.27 -5.23 -15.26
CA ALA A 4 -7.84 -5.26 -15.51
C ALA A 4 -7.11 -4.74 -14.28
N LEU A 5 -6.19 -5.53 -13.74
CA LEU A 5 -5.42 -5.16 -12.56
C LEU A 5 -4.29 -4.21 -12.93
N ILE A 6 -3.96 -3.32 -11.99
CA ILE A 6 -2.82 -2.43 -12.14
C ILE A 6 -1.55 -3.28 -12.23
N GLN A 7 -0.73 -3.00 -13.24
CA GLN A 7 0.51 -3.73 -13.47
C GLN A 7 1.68 -3.08 -12.70
N PRO A 8 2.75 -3.83 -12.43
CA PRO A 8 3.89 -3.30 -11.69
C PRO A 8 4.46 -1.99 -12.23
N SER A 9 4.55 -1.84 -13.55
CA SER A 9 5.07 -0.61 -14.15
C SER A 9 4.17 0.59 -13.91
N GLU A 10 2.86 0.39 -13.92
CA GLU A 10 1.89 1.45 -13.63
C GLU A 10 1.98 1.87 -12.16
N GLU A 11 2.15 0.91 -11.26
CA GLU A 11 2.27 1.19 -9.84
C GLU A 11 3.56 1.93 -9.53
N ARG A 12 4.65 1.61 -10.22
CA ARG A 12 5.92 2.34 -10.08
C ARG A 12 5.80 3.79 -10.54
N ARG A 13 5.04 4.04 -11.59
CA ARG A 13 4.77 5.40 -12.04
C ARG A 13 3.92 6.17 -11.02
N LEU A 14 2.92 5.50 -10.44
CA LEU A 14 2.11 6.10 -9.39
C LEU A 14 2.98 6.46 -8.17
N PHE A 15 3.89 5.57 -7.79
CA PHE A 15 4.81 5.81 -6.68
C PHE A 15 5.64 7.07 -6.90
N GLU A 16 6.22 7.24 -8.10
CA GLU A 16 6.99 8.45 -8.43
C GLU A 16 6.13 9.70 -8.34
N ARG A 17 4.90 9.65 -8.84
CA ARG A 17 3.97 10.78 -8.76
C ARG A 17 3.59 11.11 -7.32
N LEU A 18 3.39 10.10 -6.48
CA LEU A 18 3.07 10.30 -5.07
C LEU A 18 4.22 10.97 -4.32
N ILE A 19 5.46 10.56 -4.60
CA ILE A 19 6.64 11.19 -3.99
C ILE A 19 6.71 12.66 -4.39
N GLU A 20 6.51 12.98 -5.66
CA GLU A 20 6.50 14.37 -6.13
C GLU A 20 5.39 15.17 -5.45
N TYR A 21 4.20 14.57 -5.34
CA TYR A 21 3.07 15.19 -4.68
C TYR A 21 3.37 15.47 -3.20
N TYR A 22 3.95 14.50 -2.50
CA TYR A 22 4.32 14.66 -1.09
C TYR A 22 5.40 15.73 -0.90
N ARG A 23 6.35 15.81 -1.81
CA ARG A 23 7.37 16.87 -1.77
C ARG A 23 6.75 18.26 -1.87
N LYS A 24 5.70 18.40 -2.67
CA LYS A 24 4.99 19.68 -2.81
C LYS A 24 4.12 19.99 -1.59
N LEU A 25 3.46 18.98 -1.05
CA LEU A 25 2.61 19.16 0.14
C LEU A 25 3.41 19.44 1.40
N TYR A 26 4.59 18.88 1.50
CA TYR A 26 5.42 18.96 2.70
C TYR A 26 6.81 19.52 2.35
N PRO A 27 6.89 20.82 2.01
CA PRO A 27 8.17 21.44 1.66
C PRO A 27 9.17 21.33 2.82
N GLY A 28 10.41 21.02 2.49
CA GLY A 28 11.45 20.84 3.51
C GLY A 28 11.59 19.40 4.01
N ILE A 29 10.73 18.48 3.55
CA ILE A 29 10.86 17.06 3.87
C ILE A 29 11.34 16.32 2.64
N GLY A 30 12.47 15.61 2.77
CA GLY A 30 12.95 14.73 1.72
C GLY A 30 12.38 13.33 1.90
N PHE A 31 12.21 12.61 0.80
CA PHE A 31 11.69 11.25 0.82
C PHE A 31 12.66 10.31 0.12
N LYS A 32 13.10 9.29 0.84
CA LYS A 32 13.93 8.22 0.29
C LYS A 32 13.02 7.14 -0.29
N LYS A 33 13.42 6.55 -1.42
CA LYS A 33 12.70 5.45 -2.06
C LYS A 33 13.38 4.13 -1.74
N ILE A 34 12.63 3.17 -1.23
CA ILE A 34 13.15 1.85 -0.89
C ILE A 34 12.18 0.79 -1.45
N GLU A 35 12.72 -0.29 -1.99
CA GLU A 35 11.93 -1.47 -2.32
C GLU A 35 12.23 -2.54 -1.30
N ALA A 36 11.18 -3.24 -0.88
CA ALA A 36 11.33 -4.32 0.09
C ALA A 36 10.27 -5.40 -0.17
N VAL A 37 10.54 -6.58 0.34
CA VAL A 37 9.53 -7.65 0.41
C VAL A 37 9.11 -7.73 1.88
N LEU A 38 7.85 -7.46 2.15
CA LEU A 38 7.33 -7.50 3.51
C LEU A 38 6.92 -8.92 3.87
N LYS A 39 7.27 -9.33 5.07
CA LYS A 39 6.86 -10.63 5.61
C LYS A 39 5.39 -10.56 6.05
N PRO A 40 4.70 -11.71 6.14
CA PRO A 40 3.31 -11.72 6.59
C PRO A 40 3.07 -10.99 7.91
N GLU A 41 3.99 -11.10 8.86
CA GLU A 41 3.87 -10.41 10.16
C GLU A 41 3.93 -8.89 9.98
N GLU A 42 4.80 -8.42 9.10
CA GLU A 42 4.92 -6.99 8.80
C GLU A 42 3.67 -6.47 8.09
N ILE A 43 3.11 -7.27 7.19
CA ILE A 43 1.89 -6.92 6.46
C ILE A 43 0.72 -6.72 7.42
N GLY A 44 0.61 -7.58 8.44
CA GLY A 44 -0.44 -7.46 9.45
C GLY A 44 -0.36 -6.17 10.28
N GLU A 45 0.84 -5.61 10.41
CA GLU A 45 1.07 -4.38 11.18
C GLU A 45 0.87 -3.11 10.38
N ILE A 46 0.69 -3.19 9.06
CA ILE A 46 0.45 -2.02 8.21
C ILE A 46 -0.80 -1.28 8.70
N VAL A 47 -0.69 0.05 8.82
CA VAL A 47 -1.85 0.90 9.10
C VAL A 47 -2.71 0.95 7.86
N TYR A 48 -3.91 0.40 7.95
CA TYR A 48 -4.89 0.42 6.87
C TYR A 48 -5.53 1.80 6.81
N THR A 49 -5.75 2.31 5.61
CA THR A 49 -6.32 3.63 5.40
C THR A 49 -7.63 3.50 4.63
N TYR A 50 -8.45 4.56 4.67
CA TYR A 50 -9.71 4.58 3.94
C TYR A 50 -9.44 4.35 2.44
N PRO A 51 -10.05 3.31 1.83
CA PRO A 51 -9.74 2.95 0.44
C PRO A 51 -10.45 3.80 -0.63
N GLY A 52 -11.29 4.74 -0.21
CA GLY A 52 -12.13 5.49 -1.11
C GLY A 52 -13.53 4.91 -1.17
N GLU A 53 -14.41 5.60 -1.90
CA GLU A 53 -15.78 5.15 -2.04
C GLU A 53 -15.87 4.03 -3.07
N GLU A 54 -16.29 2.87 -2.59
CA GLU A 54 -16.41 1.68 -3.42
C GLU A 54 -17.39 0.73 -2.76
N THR A 55 -18.14 0.01 -3.56
CA THR A 55 -19.04 -1.01 -3.01
C THR A 55 -18.25 -2.21 -2.55
N GLU A 56 -18.76 -2.90 -1.54
CA GLU A 56 -18.17 -4.15 -1.06
C GLU A 56 -18.08 -5.19 -2.18
N ALA A 57 -19.10 -5.22 -3.04
CA ALA A 57 -19.13 -6.15 -4.18
C ALA A 57 -17.96 -5.90 -5.14
N THR A 58 -17.72 -4.64 -5.52
CA THR A 58 -16.62 -4.28 -6.42
C THR A 58 -15.27 -4.58 -5.80
N PHE A 59 -15.13 -4.28 -4.52
CA PHE A 59 -13.89 -4.58 -3.79
C PHE A 59 -13.62 -6.10 -3.80
N ASN A 60 -14.63 -6.89 -3.51
CA ASN A 60 -14.51 -8.35 -3.46
C ASN A 60 -14.26 -8.97 -4.84
N GLU A 61 -14.81 -8.38 -5.90
CA GLU A 61 -14.52 -8.81 -7.27
C GLU A 61 -13.04 -8.66 -7.60
N GLU A 62 -12.46 -7.52 -7.23
CA GLU A 62 -11.03 -7.29 -7.46
C GLU A 62 -10.15 -8.19 -6.58
N VAL A 63 -10.55 -8.41 -5.34
CA VAL A 63 -9.85 -9.36 -4.46
C VAL A 63 -9.82 -10.76 -5.10
N ALA A 64 -10.95 -11.21 -5.63
CA ALA A 64 -11.04 -12.51 -6.30
C ALA A 64 -10.15 -12.56 -7.55
N LEU A 65 -10.12 -11.47 -8.33
CA LEU A 65 -9.29 -11.38 -9.52
C LEU A 65 -7.80 -11.42 -9.17
N ILE A 66 -7.40 -10.74 -8.11
CA ILE A 66 -6.01 -10.78 -7.63
C ILE A 66 -5.64 -12.21 -7.22
N LYS A 67 -6.50 -12.88 -6.45
CA LYS A 67 -6.26 -14.26 -6.01
C LYS A 67 -6.04 -15.20 -7.19
N GLU A 68 -6.82 -15.04 -8.25
CA GLU A 68 -6.67 -15.83 -9.45
C GLU A 68 -5.38 -15.48 -10.20
N SER A 69 -5.08 -14.19 -10.29
CA SER A 69 -3.94 -13.69 -11.08
C SER A 69 -2.58 -14.03 -10.48
N ILE A 70 -2.50 -14.24 -9.17
CA ILE A 70 -1.26 -14.64 -8.50
C ILE A 70 -0.71 -15.94 -9.11
N LYS A 71 -1.59 -16.85 -9.52
CA LYS A 71 -1.20 -18.12 -10.16
C LYS A 71 -0.43 -17.88 -11.46
N TYR A 72 -0.61 -16.72 -12.07
CA TYR A 72 0.05 -16.34 -13.31
C TYR A 72 1.13 -15.29 -13.09
N GLY A 73 1.61 -15.14 -11.85
CA GLY A 73 2.74 -14.28 -11.54
C GLY A 73 2.39 -12.85 -11.18
N TYR A 74 1.13 -12.53 -10.93
CA TYR A 74 0.76 -11.17 -10.52
C TYR A 74 1.39 -10.83 -9.17
N ASP A 75 2.17 -9.77 -9.13
CA ASP A 75 2.93 -9.37 -7.94
C ASP A 75 3.10 -7.86 -7.80
N THR A 76 2.14 -7.09 -8.32
CA THR A 76 2.21 -5.62 -8.25
C THR A 76 2.41 -5.16 -6.81
N PRO A 77 3.44 -4.32 -6.55
CA PRO A 77 3.78 -3.96 -5.17
C PRO A 77 2.76 -3.05 -4.52
N LEU A 78 2.77 -3.04 -3.19
CA LEU A 78 2.06 -2.05 -2.38
C LEU A 78 2.84 -0.73 -2.42
N ILE A 79 2.18 0.39 -2.12
CA ILE A 79 2.85 1.66 -1.87
C ILE A 79 2.60 2.04 -0.42
N ILE A 80 3.68 2.33 0.31
CA ILE A 80 3.66 2.55 1.76
C ILE A 80 4.50 3.78 2.11
N LEU A 81 3.97 4.58 3.04
CA LEU A 81 4.73 5.61 3.72
C LEU A 81 5.30 4.99 4.99
N ARG A 82 6.61 4.87 5.08
CA ARG A 82 7.27 4.27 6.25
C ARG A 82 7.84 5.33 7.15
N LYS A 83 7.44 5.30 8.43
CA LYS A 83 7.97 6.17 9.48
C LYS A 83 8.77 5.29 10.44
N PRO A 84 10.09 5.11 10.22
CA PRO A 84 10.87 4.14 11.00
C PRO A 84 10.96 4.44 12.48
N LYS A 85 11.02 5.71 12.87
CA LYS A 85 11.12 6.09 14.28
C LYS A 85 9.85 5.74 15.06
N GLU A 86 8.69 5.89 14.43
CA GLU A 86 7.42 5.52 15.02
C GLU A 86 7.07 4.06 14.78
N LYS A 87 7.90 3.35 14.03
CA LYS A 87 7.66 1.95 13.64
C LYS A 87 6.30 1.78 12.98
N LYS A 88 6.00 2.67 12.05
CA LYS A 88 4.71 2.74 11.37
C LYS A 88 4.89 2.57 9.87
N ASP A 89 4.12 1.67 9.29
CA ASP A 89 3.96 1.55 7.84
C ASP A 89 2.52 1.91 7.52
N ILE A 90 2.31 2.93 6.69
CA ILE A 90 0.98 3.46 6.37
C ILE A 90 0.68 3.17 4.91
N LEU A 91 -0.41 2.48 4.65
CA LEU A 91 -0.79 2.08 3.30
C LEU A 91 -1.24 3.29 2.48
N LEU A 92 -0.58 3.55 1.35
CA LEU A 92 -0.97 4.60 0.42
C LEU A 92 -1.74 4.03 -0.76
N ASP A 93 -1.38 2.84 -1.23
CA ASP A 93 -2.08 2.18 -2.33
C ASP A 93 -1.90 0.67 -2.25
N GLY A 94 -2.91 -0.08 -2.72
CA GLY A 94 -2.87 -1.53 -2.72
C GLY A 94 -3.81 -2.16 -1.70
N HIS A 95 -4.93 -1.51 -1.39
CA HIS A 95 -5.89 -1.97 -0.37
C HIS A 95 -6.39 -3.39 -0.63
N ARG A 96 -6.63 -3.76 -1.88
CA ARG A 96 -7.10 -5.10 -2.24
C ARG A 96 -5.95 -6.10 -2.22
N ARG A 97 -4.78 -5.68 -2.66
CA ARG A 97 -3.57 -6.54 -2.65
C ARG A 97 -3.14 -6.88 -1.24
N VAL A 98 -3.21 -5.90 -0.32
CA VAL A 98 -2.82 -6.14 1.07
C VAL A 98 -3.77 -7.12 1.74
N LYS A 99 -5.06 -7.06 1.41
CA LYS A 99 -6.03 -8.03 1.92
C LYS A 99 -5.69 -9.45 1.47
N VAL A 100 -5.36 -9.61 0.19
CA VAL A 100 -4.98 -10.92 -0.35
C VAL A 100 -3.70 -11.44 0.30
N ALA A 101 -2.67 -10.60 0.37
CA ALA A 101 -1.41 -11.00 0.96
C ALA A 101 -1.57 -11.44 2.42
N PHE A 102 -2.31 -10.65 3.20
CA PHE A 102 -2.56 -10.97 4.60
C PHE A 102 -3.39 -12.25 4.76
N SER A 103 -4.49 -12.35 4.01
CA SER A 103 -5.39 -13.51 4.09
C SER A 103 -4.71 -14.82 3.73
N ARG A 104 -3.78 -14.78 2.79
CA ARG A 104 -3.03 -15.95 2.34
C ARG A 104 -1.71 -16.17 3.08
N LYS A 105 -1.39 -15.28 4.02
CA LYS A 105 -0.14 -15.35 4.80
C LYS A 105 1.07 -15.46 3.89
N MET A 106 1.12 -14.61 2.86
CA MET A 106 2.21 -14.62 1.91
C MET A 106 2.97 -13.29 1.97
N PRO A 107 4.29 -13.31 1.70
CA PRO A 107 5.05 -12.08 1.60
C PRO A 107 4.61 -11.28 0.38
N TRP A 108 4.85 -9.97 0.39
CA TRP A 108 4.47 -9.11 -0.73
C TRP A 108 5.45 -7.97 -0.91
N LYS A 109 5.70 -7.61 -2.15
CA LYS A 109 6.57 -6.49 -2.49
C LYS A 109 5.93 -5.17 -2.08
N ALA A 110 6.76 -4.22 -1.67
CA ALA A 110 6.31 -2.88 -1.31
C ALA A 110 7.30 -1.84 -1.80
N LEU A 111 6.76 -0.72 -2.28
CA LEU A 111 7.51 0.47 -2.60
C LEU A 111 7.33 1.41 -1.40
N LEU A 112 8.43 1.77 -0.75
CA LEU A 112 8.39 2.54 0.49
C LEU A 112 8.92 3.94 0.25
N MET A 113 8.14 4.96 0.64
CA MET A 113 8.66 6.31 0.73
C MET A 113 8.94 6.60 2.20
N VAL A 114 10.17 7.01 2.49
CA VAL A 114 10.64 7.19 3.87
C VAL A 114 11.03 8.65 4.06
N PRO A 115 10.28 9.41 4.90
CA PRO A 115 10.60 10.81 5.13
C PRO A 115 11.86 10.97 5.99
N ASP A 116 12.62 12.03 5.74
CA ASP A 116 13.78 12.37 6.57
C ASP A 116 13.38 13.10 7.86
N LYS A 117 12.12 13.55 7.95
CA LYS A 117 11.54 14.13 9.15
C LYS A 117 10.17 13.51 9.36
N GLU A 118 9.93 13.00 10.55
CA GLU A 118 8.65 12.36 10.85
C GLU A 118 7.71 13.34 11.53
N ILE A 119 6.75 13.80 10.75
CA ILE A 119 5.65 14.64 11.21
C ILE A 119 4.36 13.82 11.10
N GLU A 120 3.24 14.36 11.53
CA GLU A 120 1.95 13.75 11.24
C GLU A 120 1.56 14.13 9.81
N PHE A 121 1.47 13.13 8.94
CA PHE A 121 1.06 13.34 7.55
C PHE A 121 -0.47 13.27 7.43
N GLY A 122 -1.02 13.99 6.46
CA GLY A 122 -2.46 14.03 6.26
C GLY A 122 -3.12 12.67 6.09
N ILE A 123 -2.43 11.73 5.44
CA ILE A 123 -2.94 10.38 5.24
C ILE A 123 -3.20 9.65 6.56
N GLU A 124 -2.50 10.01 7.63
CA GLU A 124 -2.67 9.36 8.93
C GLU A 124 -4.05 9.63 9.53
N LYS A 125 -4.73 10.69 9.09
CA LYS A 125 -6.09 10.99 9.52
C LYS A 125 -7.12 10.04 8.89
N MET A 126 -6.70 9.32 7.88
CA MET A 126 -7.54 8.34 7.18
C MET A 126 -7.33 6.92 7.71
N ALA A 127 -6.56 6.77 8.78
CA ALA A 127 -6.25 5.46 9.35
C ALA A 127 -7.50 4.76 9.88
N GLU A 128 -7.62 3.46 9.59
CA GLU A 128 -8.72 2.60 10.00
C GLU A 128 -8.21 1.34 10.70
N GLY A 129 -7.24 1.53 11.61
CA GLY A 129 -6.65 0.41 12.32
C GLY A 129 -5.56 -0.29 11.50
N LYS A 130 -5.10 -1.41 12.00
CA LYS A 130 -4.07 -2.22 11.31
C LYS A 130 -4.73 -3.26 10.41
N VAL A 131 -4.00 -3.70 9.39
CA VAL A 131 -4.48 -4.74 8.47
C VAL A 131 -4.98 -5.97 9.23
N LYS A 132 -4.23 -6.41 10.24
CA LYS A 132 -4.62 -7.59 11.03
C LYS A 132 -5.91 -7.40 11.84
N GLU A 133 -6.29 -6.16 12.08
CA GLU A 133 -7.54 -5.83 12.78
C GLU A 133 -8.73 -5.72 11.83
N ARG A 134 -8.45 -5.51 10.53
CA ARG A 134 -9.48 -5.34 9.50
C ARG A 134 -9.87 -6.66 8.85
N PHE A 135 -8.93 -7.59 8.72
CA PHE A 135 -9.11 -8.80 7.91
C PHE A 135 -8.84 -10.12 8.68
#